data_69478f6b490423610d6b53ea2b2446b5
#
_entry.id   69478f6b490423610d6b53ea2b2446b5
#
_cell.length_a   1.000
_cell.length_b   1.000
_cell.length_c   1.000
_cell.angle_alpha   90.00
_cell.angle_beta   90.00
_cell.angle_gamma   90.00
#
_symmetry.space_group_name_H-M   'P 1'
#
loop_
_entity.id
_entity.type
_entity.pdbx_description
1 polymer ?
#
loop_
_entity_poly.entity_id
_entity_poly.type
_entity_poly.pdbx_seq_one_letter_code
_entity_poly.pdbx_strand_id
1 'polypeptide(L)'
;MGFERRNHKFKIINLKLYMANILITGANGQLGTELRNRSFSLLDDVFYTDVEELDITNFKAICAFIETHDIDTIINCAAYTAVDQAEDDKEKAMKLNRDAVANLANAAVKLDCLLVHISTDYVFDGTSDHPYTEKDATNPQSVYGRTKLEGEQAIKK
;
A
#
# COMPACT_ATOMS: atom_id res chain seq x y z
N MET A 1 13.93 -28.13 60.03
CA MET A 1 13.18 -28.33 58.78
C MET A 1 13.02 -26.99 58.11
N GLY A 2 13.92 -26.65 57.19
CA GLY A 2 13.92 -25.36 56.50
C GLY A 2 13.08 -25.46 55.22
N PHE A 3 12.10 -24.59 55.07
CA PHE A 3 11.37 -24.41 53.83
C PHE A 3 12.17 -23.49 52.93
N GLU A 4 12.84 -24.03 51.90
CA GLU A 4 13.38 -23.27 50.78
C GLU A 4 12.24 -22.70 49.94
N ARG A 5 12.04 -21.41 49.92
CA ARG A 5 11.16 -20.70 48.98
C ARG A 5 11.86 -20.69 47.62
N ARG A 6 11.38 -21.50 46.68
CA ARG A 6 11.78 -21.41 45.29
C ARG A 6 11.34 -20.05 44.75
N ASN A 7 12.28 -19.17 44.51
CA ASN A 7 12.08 -17.93 43.76
C ASN A 7 11.75 -18.28 42.30
N HIS A 8 10.46 -18.33 41.98
CA HIS A 8 10.03 -18.34 40.60
C HIS A 8 10.26 -16.93 40.04
N LYS A 9 11.38 -16.75 39.36
CA LYS A 9 11.58 -15.60 38.49
C LYS A 9 10.54 -15.66 37.39
N PHE A 10 9.46 -14.91 37.51
CA PHE A 10 8.57 -14.65 36.40
C PHE A 10 9.37 -13.91 35.36
N LYS A 11 9.72 -14.59 34.26
CA LYS A 11 10.25 -13.96 33.07
C LYS A 11 9.05 -13.21 32.46
N ILE A 12 8.98 -11.90 32.69
CA ILE A 12 8.08 -11.04 31.94
C ILE A 12 8.59 -11.14 30.50
N ILE A 13 7.94 -11.98 29.70
CA ILE A 13 8.07 -11.93 28.25
C ILE A 13 7.46 -10.58 27.91
N ASN A 14 8.29 -9.63 27.47
CA ASN A 14 7.81 -8.43 26.83
C ASN A 14 7.02 -8.88 25.58
N LEU A 15 5.74 -9.13 25.77
CA LEU A 15 4.80 -9.16 24.66
C LEU A 15 4.78 -7.70 24.19
N LYS A 16 5.61 -7.37 23.20
CA LYS A 16 5.45 -6.15 22.43
C LYS A 16 4.10 -6.36 21.73
N LEU A 17 3.03 -5.80 22.28
CA LEU A 17 1.80 -5.64 21.53
C LEU A 17 2.18 -4.82 20.31
N TYR A 18 2.25 -5.46 19.15
CA TYR A 18 2.45 -4.77 17.90
C TYR A 18 1.15 -4.03 17.60
N MET A 19 1.14 -2.75 17.94
CA MET A 19 0.21 -1.78 17.40
C MET A 19 0.78 -1.40 16.03
N ALA A 20 0.03 -1.61 14.98
CA ALA A 20 0.45 -1.18 13.64
C ALA A 20 -0.14 0.20 13.33
N ASN A 21 0.70 1.10 12.84
CA ASN A 21 0.26 2.38 12.30
C ASN A 21 0.10 2.22 10.78
N ILE A 22 -1.13 2.17 10.32
CA ILE A 22 -1.48 1.85 8.94
C ILE A 22 -1.92 3.11 8.20
N LEU A 23 -1.23 3.46 7.12
CA LEU A 23 -1.65 4.50 6.19
C LEU A 23 -2.43 3.89 5.03
N ILE A 24 -3.67 4.32 4.81
CA ILE A 24 -4.48 3.96 3.64
C ILE A 24 -4.62 5.19 2.75
N THR A 25 -4.05 5.16 1.53
CA THR A 25 -4.18 6.22 0.54
C THR A 25 -5.31 5.95 -0.44
N GLY A 26 -5.91 7.00 -1.02
CA GLY A 26 -7.10 6.84 -1.86
C GLY A 26 -8.31 6.33 -1.07
N ALA A 27 -8.43 6.78 0.18
CA ALA A 27 -9.40 6.30 1.16
C ALA A 27 -10.87 6.62 0.82
N ASN A 28 -11.09 7.59 -0.09
CA ASN A 28 -12.43 7.95 -0.55
C ASN A 28 -12.85 7.15 -1.79
N GLY A 29 -11.94 6.35 -2.37
CA GLY A 29 -12.24 5.41 -3.45
C GLY A 29 -13.02 4.19 -2.96
N GLN A 30 -13.38 3.30 -3.90
CA GLN A 30 -14.19 2.11 -3.63
C GLN A 30 -13.54 1.19 -2.57
N LEU A 31 -12.28 0.78 -2.81
CA LEU A 31 -11.57 -0.11 -1.90
C LEU A 31 -11.23 0.59 -0.57
N GLY A 32 -10.80 1.86 -0.62
CA GLY A 32 -10.51 2.63 0.59
C GLY A 32 -11.74 2.76 1.51
N THR A 33 -12.92 3.01 0.94
CA THR A 33 -14.19 3.06 1.66
C THR A 33 -14.54 1.70 2.28
N GLU A 34 -14.35 0.60 1.56
CA GLU A 34 -14.59 -0.74 2.09
C GLU A 34 -13.62 -1.09 3.22
N LEU A 35 -12.34 -0.71 3.10
CA LEU A 35 -11.38 -0.89 4.18
C LEU A 35 -11.75 -0.06 5.42
N ARG A 36 -12.25 1.18 5.23
CA ARG A 36 -12.71 2.03 6.33
C ARG A 36 -13.90 1.42 7.07
N ASN A 37 -14.79 0.72 6.36
CA ASN A 37 -15.96 0.05 6.93
C ASN A 37 -15.61 -1.29 7.61
N ARG A 38 -14.40 -1.79 7.46
CA ARG A 38 -13.90 -3.01 8.11
C ARG A 38 -13.28 -2.68 9.46
N SER A 39 -13.45 -3.60 10.42
CA SER A 39 -12.76 -3.47 11.71
C SER A 39 -11.32 -3.95 11.55
N PHE A 40 -10.37 -3.04 11.72
CA PHE A 40 -8.99 -3.39 12.04
C PHE A 40 -8.90 -3.82 13.52
N SER A 41 -7.73 -4.30 13.94
CA SER A 41 -7.51 -4.57 15.36
C SER A 41 -7.75 -3.31 16.19
N LEU A 42 -8.32 -3.46 17.40
CA LEU A 42 -8.47 -2.34 18.35
C LEU A 42 -7.13 -1.73 18.80
N LEU A 43 -6.02 -2.39 18.44
CA LEU A 43 -4.68 -1.96 18.77
C LEU A 43 -3.99 -1.22 17.61
N ASP A 44 -4.60 -1.18 16.41
CA ASP A 44 -4.01 -0.53 15.25
C ASP A 44 -4.54 0.91 15.12
N ASP A 45 -3.62 1.85 14.85
CA ASP A 45 -3.96 3.20 14.43
C ASP A 45 -4.02 3.27 12.92
N VAL A 46 -5.17 3.62 12.35
CA VAL A 46 -5.39 3.66 10.91
C VAL A 46 -5.63 5.08 10.43
N PHE A 47 -4.76 5.55 9.54
CA PHE A 47 -4.79 6.87 8.93
C PHE A 47 -5.37 6.77 7.52
N TYR A 48 -6.53 7.36 7.29
CA TYR A 48 -7.22 7.38 6.00
C TYR A 48 -6.97 8.70 5.31
N THR A 49 -6.31 8.68 4.15
CA THR A 49 -5.97 9.88 3.40
C THR A 49 -6.43 9.80 1.95
N ASP A 50 -6.79 10.94 1.40
CA ASP A 50 -6.96 11.15 -0.03
C ASP A 50 -6.08 12.33 -0.47
N VAL A 51 -6.24 12.83 -1.70
CA VAL A 51 -5.36 13.86 -2.27
C VAL A 51 -5.32 15.16 -1.44
N GLU A 52 -6.42 15.49 -0.74
CA GLU A 52 -6.51 16.70 0.10
C GLU A 52 -5.66 16.57 1.37
N GLU A 53 -5.62 15.39 1.99
CA GLU A 53 -4.83 15.15 3.21
C GLU A 53 -3.38 14.77 2.87
N LEU A 54 -3.16 14.00 1.79
CA LEU A 54 -1.84 13.55 1.38
C LEU A 54 -1.76 13.35 -0.13
N ASP A 55 -1.17 14.32 -0.84
CA ASP A 55 -0.83 14.16 -2.26
C ASP A 55 0.36 13.19 -2.42
N ILE A 56 0.08 11.95 -2.84
CA ILE A 56 1.09 10.90 -3.06
C ILE A 56 2.03 11.19 -4.25
N THR A 57 1.77 12.22 -5.03
CA THR A 57 2.73 12.71 -6.04
C THR A 57 3.85 13.55 -5.42
N ASN A 58 3.72 13.94 -4.15
CA ASN A 58 4.70 14.71 -3.40
C ASN A 58 5.51 13.82 -2.46
N PHE A 59 6.68 13.37 -2.90
CA PHE A 59 7.58 12.50 -2.12
C PHE A 59 7.93 13.06 -0.72
N LYS A 60 8.14 14.39 -0.62
CA LYS A 60 8.48 15.01 0.68
C LYS A 60 7.29 14.94 1.65
N ALA A 61 6.08 15.16 1.15
CA ALA A 61 4.87 15.07 1.97
C ALA A 61 4.65 13.63 2.47
N ILE A 62 4.88 12.61 1.61
CA ILE A 62 4.80 11.21 2.01
C ILE A 62 5.79 10.92 3.16
N CYS A 63 7.07 11.28 2.99
CA CYS A 63 8.07 11.04 4.03
C CYS A 63 7.71 11.73 5.35
N ALA A 64 7.29 13.00 5.30
CA ALA A 64 6.89 13.75 6.49
C ALA A 64 5.68 13.11 7.19
N PHE A 65 4.71 12.61 6.42
CA PHE A 65 3.53 11.94 6.98
C PHE A 65 3.92 10.64 7.69
N ILE A 66 4.76 9.80 7.04
CA ILE A 66 5.25 8.53 7.62
C ILE A 66 6.00 8.79 8.92
N GLU A 67 6.94 9.75 8.93
CA GLU A 67 7.73 10.10 10.12
C GLU A 67 6.87 10.68 11.25
N THR A 68 5.88 11.52 10.93
CA THR A 68 5.04 12.19 11.93
C THR A 68 4.11 11.21 12.65
N HIS A 69 3.66 10.17 11.94
CA HIS A 69 2.67 9.21 12.42
C HIS A 69 3.25 7.82 12.69
N ASP A 70 4.60 7.66 12.66
CA ASP A 70 5.30 6.38 12.86
C ASP A 70 4.68 5.24 12.03
N ILE A 71 4.39 5.49 10.74
CA ILE A 71 3.70 4.54 9.86
C ILE A 71 4.55 3.30 9.63
N ASP A 72 4.00 2.11 9.93
CA ASP A 72 4.63 0.80 9.69
C ASP A 72 4.20 0.19 8.35
N THR A 73 2.96 0.47 7.92
CA THR A 73 2.36 -0.15 6.74
C THR A 73 1.60 0.87 5.91
N ILE A 74 1.85 0.86 4.61
CA ILE A 74 1.13 1.67 3.64
C ILE A 74 0.26 0.74 2.78
N ILE A 75 -1.05 0.98 2.72
CA ILE A 75 -1.98 0.32 1.79
C ILE A 75 -2.39 1.34 0.73
N ASN A 76 -1.80 1.23 -0.44
CA ASN A 76 -2.10 2.15 -1.54
C ASN A 76 -3.31 1.70 -2.35
N CYS A 77 -4.46 2.35 -2.09
CA CYS A 77 -5.70 2.20 -2.86
C CYS A 77 -5.88 3.31 -3.91
N ALA A 78 -5.01 4.33 -3.90
CA ALA A 78 -5.08 5.42 -4.88
C ALA A 78 -4.63 4.94 -6.27
N ALA A 79 -5.45 5.23 -7.27
CA ALA A 79 -5.14 4.95 -8.66
C ALA A 79 -6.00 5.83 -9.59
N TYR A 80 -5.50 6.10 -10.79
CA TYR A 80 -6.32 6.56 -11.90
C TYR A 80 -7.00 5.33 -12.52
N THR A 81 -8.30 5.19 -12.33
CA THR A 81 -9.05 3.96 -12.69
C THR A 81 -10.00 4.13 -13.86
N ALA A 82 -10.16 5.33 -14.41
CA ALA A 82 -11.00 5.61 -15.57
C ALA A 82 -10.31 5.12 -16.86
N VAL A 83 -10.52 3.83 -17.19
CA VAL A 83 -9.79 3.11 -18.25
C VAL A 83 -9.87 3.85 -19.60
N ASP A 84 -11.08 4.20 -20.03
CA ASP A 84 -11.30 4.87 -21.32
C ASP A 84 -10.71 6.28 -21.34
N GLN A 85 -10.88 7.04 -20.25
CA GLN A 85 -10.31 8.39 -20.14
C GLN A 85 -8.78 8.38 -20.06
N ALA A 86 -8.17 7.30 -19.60
CA ALA A 86 -6.71 7.19 -19.56
C ALA A 86 -6.08 7.26 -20.94
N GLU A 87 -6.81 6.89 -22.01
CA GLU A 87 -6.32 7.02 -23.40
C GLU A 87 -6.11 8.49 -23.81
N ASP A 88 -6.93 9.40 -23.27
CA ASP A 88 -6.81 10.85 -23.50
C ASP A 88 -5.93 11.52 -22.43
N ASP A 89 -6.00 11.06 -21.17
CA ASP A 89 -5.31 11.63 -20.00
C ASP A 89 -4.04 10.86 -19.61
N LYS A 90 -3.23 10.44 -20.58
CA LYS A 90 -2.06 9.55 -20.37
C LYS A 90 -1.09 10.06 -19.30
N GLU A 91 -0.78 11.36 -19.33
CA GLU A 91 0.15 11.97 -18.36
C GLU A 91 -0.38 11.87 -16.94
N LYS A 92 -1.67 12.11 -16.73
CA LYS A 92 -2.30 12.01 -15.42
C LYS A 92 -2.36 10.57 -14.94
N ALA A 93 -2.69 9.61 -15.82
CA ALA A 93 -2.65 8.20 -15.50
C ALA A 93 -1.23 7.73 -15.13
N MET A 94 -0.20 8.14 -15.88
CA MET A 94 1.20 7.84 -15.58
C MET A 94 1.62 8.46 -14.24
N LYS A 95 1.30 9.72 -14.02
CA LYS A 95 1.66 10.43 -12.79
C LYS A 95 1.13 9.71 -11.55
N LEU A 96 -0.12 9.21 -11.60
CA LEU A 96 -0.75 8.60 -10.44
C LEU A 96 -0.43 7.09 -10.31
N ASN A 97 -0.50 6.35 -11.44
CA ASN A 97 -0.35 4.89 -11.42
C ASN A 97 1.12 4.42 -11.43
N ARG A 98 2.06 5.27 -11.86
CA ARG A 98 3.50 4.94 -11.92
C ARG A 98 4.33 5.80 -10.97
N ASP A 99 4.32 7.14 -11.18
CA ASP A 99 5.26 8.03 -10.48
C ASP A 99 4.92 8.15 -9.00
N ALA A 100 3.64 8.29 -8.65
CA ALA A 100 3.20 8.31 -7.26
C ALA A 100 3.46 6.96 -6.57
N VAL A 101 3.30 5.83 -7.27
CA VAL A 101 3.64 4.50 -6.74
C VAL A 101 5.15 4.38 -6.50
N ALA A 102 5.99 4.90 -7.41
CA ALA A 102 7.44 4.97 -7.21
C ALA A 102 7.81 5.82 -5.97
N ASN A 103 7.12 6.94 -5.75
CA ASN A 103 7.31 7.77 -4.56
C ASN A 103 6.99 6.99 -3.28
N LEU A 104 5.85 6.28 -3.23
CA LEU A 104 5.47 5.44 -2.09
C LEU A 104 6.49 4.33 -1.84
N ALA A 105 6.95 3.63 -2.90
CA ALA A 105 7.95 2.58 -2.79
C ALA A 105 9.28 3.12 -2.25
N ASN A 106 9.76 4.25 -2.78
CA ASN A 106 10.99 4.88 -2.32
C ASN A 106 10.90 5.37 -0.86
N ALA A 107 9.73 5.90 -0.45
CA ALA A 107 9.50 6.31 0.93
C ALA A 107 9.45 5.10 1.87
N ALA A 108 8.79 4.03 1.45
CA ALA A 108 8.71 2.77 2.21
C ALA A 108 10.10 2.17 2.45
N VAL A 109 10.95 2.09 1.42
CA VAL A 109 12.33 1.63 1.57
C VAL A 109 13.15 2.55 2.48
N LYS A 110 13.01 3.87 2.30
CA LYS A 110 13.78 4.86 3.07
C LYS A 110 13.44 4.84 4.57
N LEU A 111 12.17 4.57 4.91
CA LEU A 111 11.63 4.70 6.28
C LEU A 111 11.23 3.33 6.88
N ASP A 112 11.64 2.23 6.24
CA ASP A 112 11.44 0.84 6.70
C ASP A 112 9.97 0.49 6.94
N CYS A 113 9.08 0.88 5.99
CA CYS A 113 7.66 0.57 6.03
C CYS A 113 7.32 -0.56 5.04
N LEU A 114 6.28 -1.34 5.33
CA LEU A 114 5.67 -2.26 4.37
C LEU A 114 4.79 -1.49 3.38
N LEU A 115 4.93 -1.75 2.09
CA LEU A 115 4.03 -1.24 1.06
C LEU A 115 3.17 -2.38 0.48
N VAL A 116 1.86 -2.24 0.61
CA VAL A 116 0.85 -3.06 -0.10
C VAL A 116 0.26 -2.21 -1.21
N HIS A 117 0.44 -2.64 -2.46
CA HIS A 117 -0.08 -1.93 -3.64
C HIS A 117 -1.08 -2.78 -4.39
N ILE A 118 -2.20 -2.17 -4.81
CA ILE A 118 -3.26 -2.85 -5.54
C ILE A 118 -3.01 -2.69 -7.04
N SER A 119 -2.86 -3.80 -7.75
CA SER A 119 -2.73 -3.82 -9.20
C SER A 119 -4.04 -4.27 -9.88
N THR A 120 -3.97 -4.76 -11.11
CA THR A 120 -5.11 -5.10 -11.97
C THR A 120 -4.76 -6.22 -12.93
N ASP A 121 -5.74 -6.99 -13.34
CA ASP A 121 -5.67 -7.97 -14.44
C ASP A 121 -5.48 -7.33 -15.83
N TYR A 122 -5.75 -6.02 -15.99
CA TYR A 122 -5.46 -5.26 -17.21
C TYR A 122 -3.96 -5.22 -17.58
N VAL A 123 -3.06 -5.72 -16.71
CA VAL A 123 -1.65 -5.93 -17.05
C VAL A 123 -1.44 -7.07 -18.04
N PHE A 124 -2.44 -7.93 -18.22
CA PHE A 124 -2.46 -9.01 -19.22
C PHE A 124 -3.24 -8.59 -20.46
N ASP A 125 -3.16 -9.40 -21.53
CA ASP A 125 -3.85 -9.12 -22.81
C ASP A 125 -5.27 -9.66 -22.90
N GLY A 126 -5.71 -10.47 -21.94
CA GLY A 126 -7.06 -11.04 -21.92
C GLY A 126 -7.29 -12.18 -22.91
N THR A 127 -6.23 -12.75 -23.50
CA THR A 127 -6.36 -13.80 -24.56
C THR A 127 -6.28 -15.22 -24.01
N SER A 128 -5.98 -15.38 -22.72
CA SER A 128 -5.89 -16.70 -22.09
C SER A 128 -7.26 -17.36 -21.95
N ASP A 129 -7.31 -18.68 -22.14
CA ASP A 129 -8.47 -19.55 -21.89
C ASP A 129 -8.51 -20.12 -20.47
N HIS A 130 -7.53 -19.76 -19.65
CA HIS A 130 -7.41 -20.13 -18.25
C HIS A 130 -7.10 -18.90 -17.37
N PRO A 131 -7.33 -18.97 -16.04
CA PRO A 131 -6.97 -17.87 -15.13
C PRO A 131 -5.49 -17.54 -15.17
N TYR A 132 -5.16 -16.24 -15.26
CA TYR A 132 -3.79 -15.77 -15.19
C TYR A 132 -3.17 -16.00 -13.81
N THR A 133 -1.87 -16.21 -13.81
CA THR A 133 -1.01 -16.34 -12.62
C THR A 133 0.07 -15.27 -12.61
N GLU A 134 0.77 -15.12 -11.48
CA GLU A 134 1.88 -14.17 -11.32
C GLU A 134 3.10 -14.49 -12.21
N LYS A 135 3.11 -15.67 -12.86
CA LYS A 135 4.19 -16.13 -13.75
C LYS A 135 3.92 -15.88 -15.22
N ASP A 136 2.67 -15.53 -15.54
CA ASP A 136 2.28 -15.30 -16.93
C ASP A 136 2.85 -13.99 -17.45
N ALA A 137 3.17 -13.96 -18.74
CA ALA A 137 3.72 -12.78 -19.39
C ALA A 137 2.68 -11.66 -19.42
N THR A 138 3.07 -10.48 -18.97
CA THR A 138 2.24 -9.29 -19.03
C THR A 138 2.26 -8.67 -20.44
N ASN A 139 1.10 -8.22 -20.93
CA ASN A 139 0.95 -7.58 -22.24
C ASN A 139 -0.26 -6.61 -22.23
N PRO A 140 -0.19 -5.49 -21.48
CA PRO A 140 -1.31 -4.56 -21.32
C PRO A 140 -1.72 -3.93 -22.64
N GLN A 141 -3.02 -3.93 -22.93
CA GLN A 141 -3.59 -3.42 -24.17
C GLN A 141 -4.06 -1.96 -24.05
N SER A 142 -4.19 -1.41 -22.85
CA SER A 142 -4.64 -0.04 -22.56
C SER A 142 -3.57 0.79 -21.88
N VAL A 143 -3.73 2.12 -21.93
CA VAL A 143 -2.89 3.06 -21.16
C VAL A 143 -3.05 2.79 -19.67
N TYR A 144 -4.26 2.53 -19.19
CA TYR A 144 -4.50 2.16 -17.79
C TYR A 144 -3.67 0.92 -17.40
N GLY A 145 -3.80 -0.19 -18.10
CA GLY A 145 -3.06 -1.42 -17.81
C GLY A 145 -1.54 -1.22 -17.86
N ARG A 146 -1.06 -0.47 -18.88
CA ARG A 146 0.38 -0.15 -19.01
C ARG A 146 0.89 0.66 -17.82
N THR A 147 0.18 1.72 -17.43
CA THR A 147 0.61 2.58 -16.31
C THR A 147 0.57 1.84 -14.97
N LYS A 148 -0.39 0.93 -14.78
CA LYS A 148 -0.44 0.05 -13.60
C LYS A 148 0.73 -0.92 -13.57
N LEU A 149 1.07 -1.56 -14.70
CA LEU A 149 2.24 -2.45 -14.80
C LEU A 149 3.55 -1.69 -14.53
N GLU A 150 3.70 -0.47 -15.04
CA GLU A 150 4.87 0.37 -14.76
C GLU A 150 4.98 0.72 -13.26
N GLY A 151 3.85 0.87 -12.56
CA GLY A 151 3.81 1.00 -11.10
C GLY A 151 4.33 -0.25 -10.38
N GLU A 152 3.89 -1.45 -10.78
CA GLU A 152 4.44 -2.70 -10.25
C GLU A 152 5.96 -2.81 -10.44
N GLN A 153 6.43 -2.42 -11.63
CA GLN A 153 7.86 -2.43 -11.94
C GLN A 153 8.66 -1.43 -11.10
N ALA A 154 8.05 -0.30 -10.72
CA ALA A 154 8.68 0.68 -9.85
C ALA A 154 8.87 0.17 -8.42
N ILE A 155 7.98 -0.71 -7.93
CA ILE A 155 8.09 -1.34 -6.61
C ILE A 155 9.20 -2.42 -6.57
N LYS A 156 9.46 -3.10 -7.71
CA LYS A 156 10.42 -4.20 -7.81
C LYS A 156 11.88 -3.75 -7.91
N LYS A 157 12.15 -2.46 -8.03
CA LYS A 157 13.50 -1.88 -8.12
C LYS A 157 14.11 -1.63 -6.76
#